data_dd2a227103dc7ac10f80d2ce8f3fcf4c
#
_entry.id   dd2a227103dc7ac10f80d2ce8f3fcf4c
#
_cell.length_a   1.000
_cell.length_b   1.000
_cell.length_c   1.000
_cell.angle_alpha   90.00
_cell.angle_beta   90.00
_cell.angle_gamma   90.00
#
_symmetry.space_group_name_H-M   'P 1'
#
loop_
_entity.id
_entity.type
_entity.pdbx_description
1 polymer ?
#
loop_
_entity_poly.entity_id
_entity_poly.type
_entity_poly.pdbx_seq_one_letter_code
_entity_poly.pdbx_strand_id
1 'polypeptide(L)'
;MELSQVRRIIFAAGNGISRAPMAAGILSDLLGEEYPIEILARGLVVAFPEPLNQKTEAVLAGKGISMEGFSSKELKNEEITDKTLIFTMDQKQRKQILAHFDSANEENVYVLSYYVGEELETMDPYGGPLATYGLCYETLRNSLTKFVDRL
;
A
#
# COMPACT_ATOMS: atom_id res chain seq x y z
N MET A 1 -3.92 16.36 8.23
CA MET A 1 -2.79 15.85 9.03
C MET A 1 -1.49 16.23 8.34
N GLU A 2 -0.57 16.79 9.10
CA GLU A 2 0.76 17.12 8.60
C GLU A 2 1.59 15.85 8.39
N LEU A 3 2.28 15.76 7.25
CA LEU A 3 3.12 14.58 6.98
C LEU A 3 4.22 14.38 8.02
N SER A 4 4.72 15.47 8.61
CA SER A 4 5.72 15.38 9.68
C SER A 4 5.21 14.67 10.94
N GLN A 5 3.91 14.57 11.11
CA GLN A 5 3.28 13.90 12.26
C GLN A 5 2.96 12.43 12.00
N VAL A 6 3.02 11.99 10.74
CA VAL A 6 2.72 10.60 10.39
C VAL A 6 3.78 9.67 10.96
N ARG A 7 3.32 8.60 11.62
CA ARG A 7 4.20 7.56 12.19
C ARG A 7 3.86 6.17 11.69
N ARG A 8 2.73 6.03 11.00
CA ARG A 8 2.30 4.77 10.40
C ARG A 8 1.66 5.03 9.05
N ILE A 9 2.10 4.29 8.04
CA ILE A 9 1.49 4.29 6.71
C ILE A 9 0.96 2.88 6.46
N ILE A 10 -0.32 2.78 6.08
CA ILE A 10 -0.96 1.51 5.74
C ILE A 10 -1.35 1.56 4.28
N PHE A 11 -0.86 0.60 3.51
CA PHE A 11 -1.37 0.34 2.16
C PHE A 11 -2.46 -0.72 2.27
N ALA A 12 -3.65 -0.41 1.79
CA ALA A 12 -4.80 -1.30 1.90
C ALA A 12 -5.43 -1.53 0.52
N ALA A 13 -5.50 -2.78 0.11
CA ALA A 13 -6.04 -3.15 -1.20
C ALA A 13 -6.49 -4.61 -1.23
N GLY A 14 -7.69 -4.86 -1.77
CA GLY A 14 -8.19 -6.19 -2.09
C GLY A 14 -8.03 -7.21 -0.96
N ASN A 15 -7.40 -8.35 -1.28
CA ASN A 15 -7.09 -9.40 -0.29
C ASN A 15 -5.68 -9.24 0.34
N GLY A 16 -4.96 -8.18 0.00
CA GLY A 16 -3.72 -7.82 0.65
C GLY A 16 -2.48 -8.61 0.24
N ILE A 17 -2.51 -9.33 -0.88
CA ILE A 17 -1.37 -10.18 -1.29
C ILE A 17 -0.58 -9.66 -2.51
N SER A 18 -1.00 -8.59 -3.14
CA SER A 18 -0.34 -8.04 -4.35
C SER A 18 0.03 -6.58 -4.21
N ARG A 19 -0.88 -5.65 -4.55
CA ARG A 19 -0.56 -4.22 -4.61
C ARG A 19 -0.16 -3.63 -3.26
N ALA A 20 -0.87 -4.01 -2.18
CA ALA A 20 -0.56 -3.48 -0.87
C ALA A 20 0.85 -3.86 -0.40
N PRO A 21 1.25 -5.15 -0.39
CA PRO A 21 2.62 -5.50 -0.02
C PRO A 21 3.66 -4.99 -1.01
N MET A 22 3.33 -4.92 -2.30
CA MET A 22 4.24 -4.35 -3.30
C MET A 22 4.56 -2.89 -2.95
N ALA A 23 3.54 -2.09 -2.67
CA ALA A 23 3.72 -0.69 -2.29
C ALA A 23 4.50 -0.57 -0.97
N ALA A 24 4.19 -1.41 0.02
CA ALA A 24 4.90 -1.40 1.29
C ALA A 24 6.39 -1.72 1.10
N GLY A 25 6.70 -2.72 0.29
CA GLY A 25 8.09 -3.08 -0.02
C GLY A 25 8.83 -1.96 -0.72
N ILE A 26 8.20 -1.32 -1.69
CA ILE A 26 8.80 -0.19 -2.43
C ILE A 26 9.06 0.99 -1.48
N LEU A 27 8.08 1.37 -0.67
CA LEU A 27 8.25 2.50 0.24
C LEU A 27 9.34 2.23 1.26
N SER A 28 9.39 1.02 1.81
CA SER A 28 10.46 0.63 2.74
C SER A 28 11.83 0.72 2.09
N ASP A 29 11.93 0.30 0.83
CA ASP A 29 13.18 0.39 0.06
C ASP A 29 13.59 1.85 -0.17
N LEU A 30 12.63 2.72 -0.49
CA LEU A 30 12.89 4.13 -0.73
C LEU A 30 13.31 4.88 0.53
N LEU A 31 12.70 4.57 1.68
CA LEU A 31 12.96 5.29 2.92
C LEU A 31 14.13 4.74 3.73
N GLY A 32 14.38 3.43 3.66
CA GLY A 32 15.37 2.76 4.48
C GLY A 32 14.84 2.40 5.88
N GLU A 33 15.55 1.48 6.56
CA GLU A 33 15.09 0.89 7.82
C GLU A 33 15.05 1.89 8.99
N GLU A 34 15.86 2.93 8.94
CA GLU A 34 15.97 3.90 10.04
C GLU A 34 14.91 5.00 9.98
N TYR A 35 14.15 5.08 8.91
CA TYR A 35 13.13 6.11 8.80
C TYR A 35 12.01 5.85 9.81
N PRO A 36 11.59 6.86 10.60
CA PRO A 36 10.70 6.64 11.75
C PRO A 36 9.22 6.54 11.37
N ILE A 37 8.90 5.76 10.37
CA ILE A 37 7.53 5.47 9.96
C ILE A 37 7.38 3.96 9.86
N GLU A 38 6.36 3.43 10.53
CA GLU A 38 5.97 2.03 10.39
C GLU A 38 5.15 1.88 9.11
N ILE A 39 5.49 0.89 8.27
CA ILE A 39 4.84 0.66 6.98
C ILE A 39 4.14 -0.70 7.02
N LEU A 40 2.82 -0.71 6.83
CA LEU A 40 2.01 -1.91 6.89
C LEU A 40 1.28 -2.13 5.56
N ALA A 41 1.09 -3.41 5.20
CA ALA A 41 0.24 -3.83 4.09
C ALA A 41 -0.97 -4.58 4.66
N ARG A 42 -2.17 -4.22 4.22
CA ARG A 42 -3.41 -4.83 4.71
C ARG A 42 -4.35 -5.14 3.56
N GLY A 43 -5.20 -6.14 3.77
CA GLY A 43 -6.30 -6.45 2.87
C GLY A 43 -7.60 -5.88 3.40
N LEU A 44 -8.57 -5.67 2.53
CA LEU A 44 -9.91 -5.24 2.89
C LEU A 44 -10.83 -6.43 3.16
N VAL A 45 -10.59 -7.54 2.48
CA VAL A 45 -11.29 -8.82 2.70
C VAL A 45 -10.26 -9.93 2.73
N VAL A 46 -9.99 -10.48 3.91
CA VAL A 46 -9.01 -11.55 4.12
C VAL A 46 -9.69 -12.70 4.85
N ALA A 47 -10.09 -13.74 4.09
CA ALA A 47 -10.78 -14.89 4.65
C ALA A 47 -9.85 -15.72 5.55
N PHE A 48 -8.59 -15.84 5.17
CA PHE A 48 -7.54 -16.52 5.93
C PHE A 48 -6.18 -15.98 5.47
N PRO A 49 -5.14 -16.09 6.32
CA PRO A 49 -3.81 -15.60 5.94
C PRO A 49 -3.27 -16.33 4.70
N GLU A 50 -2.74 -15.56 3.76
CA GLU A 50 -2.17 -16.09 2.53
C GLU A 50 -0.75 -15.58 2.35
N PRO A 51 0.11 -16.35 1.66
CA PRO A 51 1.45 -15.89 1.32
C PRO A 51 1.39 -14.79 0.26
N LEU A 52 2.50 -14.09 0.10
CA LEU A 52 2.66 -13.09 -0.95
C LEU A 52 2.37 -13.70 -2.33
N ASN A 53 1.66 -12.99 -3.18
CA ASN A 53 1.43 -13.41 -4.57
C ASN A 53 2.78 -13.71 -5.23
N GLN A 54 2.89 -14.85 -5.93
CA GLN A 54 4.16 -15.33 -6.48
C GLN A 54 4.76 -14.38 -7.52
N LYS A 55 3.92 -13.75 -8.34
CA LYS A 55 4.40 -12.79 -9.34
C LYS A 55 4.86 -11.48 -8.70
N THR A 56 4.16 -11.03 -7.66
CA THR A 56 4.59 -9.89 -6.85
C THR A 56 5.94 -10.17 -6.21
N GLU A 57 6.10 -11.35 -5.62
CA GLU A 57 7.36 -11.77 -5.01
C GLU A 57 8.50 -11.78 -6.01
N ALA A 58 8.26 -12.33 -7.21
CA ALA A 58 9.27 -12.40 -8.26
C ALA A 58 9.71 -11.01 -8.73
N VAL A 59 8.76 -10.10 -8.91
CA VAL A 59 9.08 -8.72 -9.32
C VAL A 59 9.90 -8.01 -8.24
N LEU A 60 9.49 -8.11 -6.98
CA LEU A 60 10.22 -7.49 -5.86
C LEU A 60 11.61 -8.07 -5.70
N ALA A 61 11.73 -9.40 -5.79
CA ALA A 61 13.03 -10.10 -5.70
C ALA A 61 13.99 -9.63 -6.80
N GLY A 62 13.48 -9.42 -8.01
CA GLY A 62 14.29 -8.88 -9.13
C GLY A 62 14.78 -7.46 -8.87
N LYS A 63 14.19 -6.75 -7.93
CA LYS A 63 14.61 -5.40 -7.52
C LYS A 63 15.36 -5.41 -6.18
N GLY A 64 15.71 -6.57 -5.67
CA GLY A 64 16.41 -6.69 -4.39
C GLY A 64 15.56 -6.45 -3.16
N ILE A 65 14.24 -6.54 -3.29
CA ILE A 65 13.30 -6.32 -2.20
C ILE A 65 12.74 -7.65 -1.73
N SER A 66 12.92 -7.98 -0.45
CA SER A 66 12.38 -9.18 0.17
C SER A 66 11.27 -8.83 1.15
N MET A 67 10.18 -9.59 1.10
CA MET A 67 9.07 -9.52 2.06
C MET A 67 9.04 -10.81 2.88
N GLU A 68 10.19 -11.22 3.40
CA GLU A 68 10.33 -12.47 4.14
C GLU A 68 9.37 -12.53 5.32
N GLY A 69 8.72 -13.68 5.49
CA GLY A 69 7.76 -13.88 6.57
C GLY A 69 6.39 -13.23 6.33
N PHE A 70 6.16 -12.68 5.13
CA PHE A 70 4.89 -12.04 4.83
C PHE A 70 3.72 -13.02 4.93
N SER A 71 2.62 -12.54 5.53
CA SER A 71 1.33 -13.22 5.54
C SER A 71 0.26 -12.12 5.51
N SER A 72 -0.78 -12.30 4.68
CA SER A 72 -1.82 -11.29 4.55
C SER A 72 -2.60 -11.11 5.86
N LYS A 73 -2.97 -9.87 6.15
CA LYS A 73 -3.76 -9.50 7.32
C LYS A 73 -4.84 -8.51 6.92
N GLU A 74 -6.01 -8.64 7.52
CA GLU A 74 -7.11 -7.71 7.29
C GLU A 74 -6.89 -6.42 8.07
N LEU A 75 -7.23 -5.29 7.45
CA LEU A 75 -7.20 -3.99 8.12
C LEU A 75 -8.15 -3.99 9.31
N LYS A 76 -7.70 -3.48 10.44
CA LYS A 76 -8.49 -3.36 11.66
C LYS A 76 -8.59 -1.90 12.10
N ASN A 77 -9.75 -1.53 12.65
CA ASN A 77 -9.97 -0.16 13.09
C ASN A 77 -8.94 0.31 14.11
N GLU A 78 -8.48 -0.58 15.01
CA GLU A 78 -7.49 -0.26 16.04
C GLU A 78 -6.13 0.12 15.48
N GLU A 79 -5.85 -0.23 14.22
CA GLU A 79 -4.60 0.13 13.56
C GLU A 79 -4.60 1.58 13.07
N ILE A 80 -5.76 2.19 12.98
CA ILE A 80 -5.93 3.56 12.48
C ILE A 80 -5.88 4.53 13.66
N THR A 81 -4.71 5.10 13.88
CA THR A 81 -4.48 6.07 14.97
C THR A 81 -4.52 7.50 14.41
N ASP A 82 -4.36 8.48 15.28
CA ASP A 82 -4.25 9.89 14.90
C ASP A 82 -2.97 10.22 14.13
N LYS A 83 -2.03 9.27 14.05
CA LYS A 83 -0.75 9.42 13.32
C LYS A 83 -0.64 8.43 12.16
N THR A 84 -1.76 7.89 11.72
CA THR A 84 -1.84 6.91 10.64
C THR A 84 -2.35 7.55 9.35
N LEU A 85 -1.66 7.27 8.25
CA LEU A 85 -2.07 7.64 6.91
C LEU A 85 -2.32 6.36 6.13
N ILE A 86 -3.48 6.24 5.48
CA ILE A 86 -3.86 5.07 4.71
C ILE A 86 -3.88 5.44 3.23
N PHE A 87 -3.23 4.61 2.41
CA PHE A 87 -3.29 4.70 0.95
C PHE A 87 -4.03 3.51 0.38
N THR A 88 -5.00 3.78 -0.50
CA THR A 88 -5.67 2.78 -1.31
C THR A 88 -5.21 2.90 -2.76
N MET A 89 -5.60 1.93 -3.59
CA MET A 89 -5.18 1.89 -4.99
C MET A 89 -6.23 2.49 -5.92
N ASP A 90 -7.48 2.59 -5.47
CA ASP A 90 -8.57 3.19 -6.23
C ASP A 90 -9.59 3.84 -5.30
N GLN A 91 -10.52 4.57 -5.90
CA GLN A 91 -11.56 5.31 -5.17
C GLN A 91 -12.57 4.38 -4.51
N LYS A 92 -12.86 3.24 -5.12
CA LYS A 92 -13.79 2.27 -4.57
C LYS A 92 -13.28 1.73 -3.22
N GLN A 93 -11.99 1.41 -3.15
CA GLN A 93 -11.36 0.96 -1.90
C GLN A 93 -11.38 2.05 -0.84
N ARG A 94 -11.10 3.29 -1.22
CA ARG A 94 -11.17 4.43 -0.29
C ARG A 94 -12.57 4.58 0.30
N LYS A 95 -13.60 4.55 -0.53
CA LYS A 95 -14.99 4.65 -0.08
C LYS A 95 -15.36 3.50 0.85
N GLN A 96 -14.87 2.31 0.56
CA GLN A 96 -15.11 1.13 1.39
C GLN A 96 -14.53 1.31 2.79
N ILE A 97 -13.32 1.82 2.89
CA ILE A 97 -12.69 2.09 4.20
C ILE A 97 -13.45 3.18 4.95
N LEU A 98 -13.78 4.27 4.28
CA LEU A 98 -14.52 5.37 4.93
C LEU A 98 -15.88 4.93 5.44
N ALA A 99 -16.53 3.96 4.78
CA ALA A 99 -17.84 3.47 5.18
C ALA A 99 -17.79 2.47 6.34
N HIS A 100 -16.69 1.74 6.54
CA HIS A 100 -16.64 0.60 7.44
C HIS A 100 -15.73 0.77 8.67
N PHE A 101 -14.91 1.81 8.72
CA PHE A 101 -13.96 2.01 9.82
C PHE A 101 -14.21 3.36 10.50
N ASP A 102 -14.61 3.33 11.76
CA ASP A 102 -14.94 4.54 12.50
C ASP A 102 -13.77 5.52 12.63
N SER A 103 -12.56 5.01 12.70
CA SER A 103 -11.35 5.83 12.85
C SER A 103 -10.85 6.40 11.51
N ALA A 104 -11.44 5.97 10.38
CA ALA A 104 -11.09 6.49 9.06
C ALA A 104 -11.90 7.76 8.77
N ASN A 105 -11.24 8.75 8.16
CA ASN A 105 -11.89 9.99 7.74
C ASN A 105 -11.23 10.51 6.45
N GLU A 106 -11.78 11.57 5.90
CA GLU A 106 -11.31 12.13 4.63
C GLU A 106 -9.89 12.70 4.70
N GLU A 107 -9.35 12.91 5.89
CA GLU A 107 -8.02 13.48 6.09
C GLU A 107 -6.94 12.42 6.33
N ASN A 108 -7.31 11.15 6.55
CA ASN A 108 -6.34 10.09 6.80
C ASN A 108 -6.41 8.92 5.81
N VAL A 109 -7.31 8.95 4.82
CA VAL A 109 -7.44 7.93 3.79
C VAL A 109 -7.43 8.58 2.41
N TYR A 110 -6.52 8.15 1.55
CA TYR A 110 -6.35 8.72 0.21
C TYR A 110 -6.09 7.63 -0.82
N VAL A 111 -6.50 7.87 -2.06
CA VAL A 111 -6.02 7.08 -3.20
C VAL A 111 -4.58 7.55 -3.48
N LEU A 112 -3.63 6.63 -3.46
CA LEU A 112 -2.20 6.96 -3.58
C LEU A 112 -1.91 7.84 -4.80
N SER A 113 -2.35 7.42 -5.98
CA SER A 113 -2.07 8.16 -7.21
C SER A 113 -2.65 9.57 -7.17
N TYR A 114 -3.87 9.73 -6.66
CA TYR A 114 -4.50 11.04 -6.56
C TYR A 114 -3.78 11.93 -5.55
N TYR A 115 -3.33 11.35 -4.45
CA TYR A 115 -2.59 12.09 -3.42
C TYR A 115 -1.34 12.76 -3.98
N VAL A 116 -0.66 12.09 -4.92
CA VAL A 116 0.56 12.63 -5.54
C VAL A 116 0.29 13.37 -6.86
N GLY A 117 -0.96 13.63 -7.18
CA GLY A 117 -1.35 14.48 -8.33
C GLY A 117 -1.46 13.75 -9.65
N GLU A 118 -1.54 12.42 -9.64
CA GLU A 118 -1.76 11.62 -10.85
C GLU A 118 -3.25 11.47 -11.13
N GLU A 119 -3.60 11.26 -12.39
CA GLU A 119 -5.00 11.20 -12.81
C GLU A 119 -5.57 9.78 -12.81
N LEU A 120 -4.73 8.75 -12.99
CA LEU A 120 -5.19 7.38 -13.12
C LEU A 120 -4.97 6.61 -11.83
N GLU A 121 -5.93 5.74 -11.52
CA GLU A 121 -5.81 4.80 -10.40
C GLU A 121 -4.77 3.72 -10.71
N THR A 122 -4.21 3.11 -9.66
CA THR A 122 -3.27 1.99 -9.83
C THR A 122 -4.05 0.74 -10.23
N MET A 123 -3.76 0.21 -11.41
CA MET A 123 -4.45 -0.97 -11.94
C MET A 123 -4.15 -2.22 -11.12
N ASP A 124 -5.13 -3.13 -11.07
CA ASP A 124 -4.94 -4.44 -10.44
C ASP A 124 -4.31 -5.39 -11.46
N PRO A 125 -3.11 -5.94 -11.21
CA PRO A 125 -2.46 -6.86 -12.14
C PRO A 125 -3.02 -8.27 -12.09
N TYR A 126 -3.96 -8.56 -11.21
CA TYR A 126 -4.49 -9.90 -10.98
C TYR A 126 -4.94 -10.56 -12.30
N GLY A 127 -4.53 -11.82 -12.48
CA GLY A 127 -4.84 -12.58 -13.69
C GLY A 127 -3.92 -12.28 -14.87
N GLY A 128 -3.06 -11.27 -14.76
CA GLY A 128 -2.12 -10.91 -15.81
C GLY A 128 -0.81 -11.69 -15.76
N PRO A 129 -0.01 -11.61 -16.83
CA PRO A 129 1.32 -12.21 -16.84
C PRO A 129 2.29 -11.43 -15.94
N LEU A 130 3.49 -11.99 -15.76
CA LEU A 130 4.55 -11.35 -14.95
C LEU A 130 4.84 -9.91 -15.40
N ALA A 131 4.81 -9.65 -16.71
CA ALA A 131 5.06 -8.31 -17.25
C ALA A 131 4.06 -7.27 -16.72
N THR A 132 2.79 -7.66 -16.51
CA THR A 132 1.77 -6.76 -15.95
C THR A 132 2.07 -6.42 -14.49
N TYR A 133 2.59 -7.38 -13.73
CA TYR A 133 3.05 -7.13 -12.36
C TYR A 133 4.27 -6.22 -12.33
N GLY A 134 5.17 -6.37 -13.30
CA GLY A 134 6.31 -5.46 -13.46
C GLY A 134 5.88 -4.02 -13.76
N LEU A 135 4.85 -3.87 -14.60
CA LEU A 135 4.27 -2.56 -14.90
C LEU A 135 3.62 -1.95 -13.66
N CYS A 136 2.91 -2.75 -12.89
CA CYS A 136 2.33 -2.30 -11.62
C CYS A 136 3.43 -1.80 -10.67
N TYR A 137 4.53 -2.53 -10.57
CA TYR A 137 5.69 -2.10 -9.78
C TYR A 137 6.18 -0.73 -10.21
N GLU A 138 6.40 -0.52 -11.52
CA GLU A 138 6.90 0.76 -12.02
C GLU A 138 5.92 1.90 -11.73
N THR A 139 4.62 1.64 -11.89
CA THR A 139 3.58 2.62 -11.59
C THR A 139 3.59 3.01 -10.10
N LEU A 140 3.65 2.02 -9.21
CA LEU A 140 3.71 2.26 -7.76
C LEU A 140 5.00 2.97 -7.37
N ARG A 141 6.14 2.59 -7.95
CA ARG A 141 7.40 3.24 -7.64
C ARG A 141 7.39 4.70 -8.05
N ASN A 142 6.81 5.03 -9.19
CA ASN A 142 6.66 6.42 -9.63
C ASN A 142 5.82 7.23 -8.63
N SER A 143 4.66 6.70 -8.24
CA SER A 143 3.78 7.37 -7.27
C SER A 143 4.48 7.55 -5.92
N LEU A 144 5.14 6.50 -5.44
CA LEU A 144 5.80 6.53 -4.13
C LEU A 144 7.04 7.41 -4.11
N THR A 145 7.76 7.51 -5.23
CA THR A 145 8.87 8.46 -5.35
C THR A 145 8.37 9.89 -5.18
N LYS A 146 7.24 10.24 -5.82
CA LYS A 146 6.61 11.55 -5.65
C LYS A 146 6.17 11.78 -4.20
N PHE A 147 5.66 10.74 -3.54
CA PHE A 147 5.27 10.83 -2.14
C PHE A 147 6.48 11.10 -1.24
N VAL A 148 7.56 10.36 -1.43
CA VAL A 148 8.80 10.52 -0.66
C VAL A 148 9.35 11.94 -0.79
N ASP A 149 9.24 12.53 -1.97
CA ASP A 149 9.68 13.92 -2.19
C ASP A 149 8.92 14.95 -1.35
N ARG A 150 7.77 14.57 -0.79
CA ARG A 150 6.95 15.44 0.07
C ARG A 150 7.24 15.27 1.56
N LEU A 151 8.00 14.26 1.92
CA LEU A 151 8.31 13.98 3.33
C LEU A 151 9.36 14.93 3.92
#